data_08d6a3fed5a66f77a0cef52a435d29bc
#
_entry.id   08d6a3fed5a66f77a0cef52a435d29bc
#
_cell.length_a   1.000
_cell.length_b   1.000
_cell.length_c   1.000
_cell.angle_alpha   90.00
_cell.angle_beta   90.00
_cell.angle_gamma   90.00
#
_symmetry.space_group_name_H-M   'P 1'
#
loop_
_entity.id
_entity.type
_entity.pdbx_description
1 polymer ?
#
loop_
_entity_poly.entity_id
_entity_poly.type
_entity_poly.pdbx_seq_one_letter_code
_entity_poly.pdbx_strand_id
1 'polypeptide(L)'
;EFLINLIDTPGHVDFGGDVTRAMRAVDGAIVLIDAVEGIMPQTETVIRQALKERVKPVLFINKVDRLIKEVKLTPIQMQERFIKIINDVNKLIAHIAPEEHKVKWQVSVQDGSVSFGSAFHKWAVSYPYMQEYGISFKEIIDSYSGEGEKYKELTKKAPVHKVVLTMVIHHHPNPKEAQRYRILHIWRGDPESIEGKALVNCDMNGPIGFICTKIEI
;
A
#
# COMPACT_ATOMS: atom_id res chain seq x y z
N GLU A 1 -2.53 4.14 20.71
CA GLU A 1 -2.03 5.24 19.88
C GLU A 1 -0.90 4.73 19.00
N PHE A 2 -0.87 5.12 17.70
CA PHE A 2 0.15 4.72 16.73
C PHE A 2 0.78 5.97 16.14
N LEU A 3 2.11 5.95 15.94
CA LEU A 3 2.83 6.96 15.20
C LEU A 3 3.11 6.43 13.79
N ILE A 4 2.68 7.15 12.77
CA ILE A 4 2.90 6.81 11.37
C ILE A 4 3.65 7.96 10.70
N ASN A 5 4.84 7.67 10.18
CA ASN A 5 5.60 8.60 9.35
C ASN A 5 5.25 8.30 7.88
N LEU A 6 4.67 9.26 7.19
CA LEU A 6 4.30 9.15 5.79
C LEU A 6 5.34 9.80 4.90
N ILE A 7 5.90 9.04 3.96
CA ILE A 7 6.79 9.54 2.91
C ILE A 7 6.06 9.45 1.58
N ASP A 8 5.81 10.58 0.94
CA ASP A 8 5.26 10.64 -0.41
C ASP A 8 6.36 10.44 -1.44
N THR A 9 6.06 9.69 -2.50
CA THR A 9 6.99 9.43 -3.60
C THR A 9 6.42 9.96 -4.91
N PRO A 10 7.24 10.65 -5.73
CA PRO A 10 6.79 11.12 -7.03
C PRO A 10 6.44 9.93 -7.95
N GLY A 11 5.35 10.06 -8.69
CA GLY A 11 4.84 9.02 -9.59
C GLY A 11 5.49 8.99 -10.99
N HIS A 12 6.46 9.87 -11.28
CA HIS A 12 7.05 10.00 -12.62
C HIS A 12 8.31 9.13 -12.78
N VAL A 13 8.52 8.62 -13.99
CA VAL A 13 9.66 7.73 -14.34
C VAL A 13 11.02 8.36 -14.06
N ASP A 14 11.12 9.68 -14.21
CA ASP A 14 12.36 10.43 -14.04
C ASP A 14 12.89 10.45 -12.58
N PHE A 15 12.04 10.09 -11.61
CA PHE A 15 12.37 10.09 -10.19
C PHE A 15 12.67 8.71 -9.59
N GLY A 16 13.04 7.74 -10.41
CA GLY A 16 13.32 6.36 -9.94
C GLY A 16 14.37 6.28 -8.83
N GLY A 17 15.34 7.18 -8.83
CA GLY A 17 16.35 7.30 -7.76
C GLY A 17 15.75 7.75 -6.42
N ASP A 18 14.80 8.69 -6.43
CA ASP A 18 14.11 9.18 -5.23
C ASP A 18 13.19 8.12 -4.65
N VAL A 19 12.49 7.38 -5.51
CA VAL A 19 11.63 6.25 -5.12
C VAL A 19 12.47 5.16 -4.43
N THR A 20 13.62 4.77 -5.00
CA THR A 20 14.49 3.76 -4.39
C THR A 20 15.02 4.21 -3.03
N ARG A 21 15.38 5.48 -2.89
CA ARG A 21 15.82 6.05 -1.61
C ARG A 21 14.71 6.04 -0.56
N ALA A 22 13.49 6.43 -0.96
CA ALA A 22 12.31 6.37 -0.09
C ALA A 22 12.03 4.93 0.37
N MET A 23 12.11 3.95 -0.55
CA MET A 23 11.90 2.53 -0.22
C MET A 23 12.90 1.99 0.81
N ARG A 24 14.10 2.54 0.90
CA ARG A 24 15.07 2.18 1.95
C ARG A 24 14.74 2.76 3.33
N ALA A 25 13.96 3.83 3.38
CA ALA A 25 13.61 4.54 4.60
C ALA A 25 12.29 4.09 5.23
N VAL A 26 11.46 3.30 4.54
CA VAL A 26 10.10 2.92 4.99
C VAL A 26 10.01 1.44 5.33
N ASP A 27 9.08 1.07 6.21
CA ASP A 27 8.84 -0.31 6.63
C ASP A 27 7.78 -1.01 5.77
N GLY A 28 6.87 -0.25 5.19
CA GLY A 28 5.81 -0.72 4.30
C GLY A 28 5.47 0.31 3.24
N ALA A 29 4.74 -0.09 2.20
CA ALA A 29 4.33 0.79 1.12
C ALA A 29 2.85 0.60 0.76
N ILE A 30 2.14 1.71 0.59
CA ILE A 30 0.81 1.70 -0.01
C ILE A 30 0.98 1.82 -1.52
N VAL A 31 0.66 0.76 -2.24
CA VAL A 31 0.68 0.75 -3.71
C VAL A 31 -0.64 1.32 -4.21
N LEU A 32 -0.56 2.44 -4.92
CA LEU A 32 -1.73 3.09 -5.53
C LEU A 32 -1.89 2.64 -6.98
N ILE A 33 -3.04 2.07 -7.31
CA ILE A 33 -3.35 1.65 -8.69
C ILE A 33 -4.63 2.35 -9.15
N ASP A 34 -4.60 2.91 -10.35
CA ASP A 34 -5.77 3.46 -11.02
C ASP A 34 -6.72 2.31 -11.41
N ALA A 35 -7.96 2.35 -10.96
CA ALA A 35 -8.96 1.32 -11.25
C ALA A 35 -9.26 1.20 -12.76
N VAL A 36 -9.18 2.31 -13.50
CA VAL A 36 -9.45 2.35 -14.94
C VAL A 36 -8.26 1.82 -15.74
N GLU A 37 -7.04 2.27 -15.42
CA GLU A 37 -5.85 1.92 -16.19
C GLU A 37 -5.23 0.59 -15.75
N GLY A 38 -5.34 0.25 -14.46
CA GLY A 38 -4.71 -0.94 -13.89
C GLY A 38 -3.22 -0.74 -13.63
N ILE A 39 -2.45 -1.82 -13.71
CA ILE A 39 -1.00 -1.77 -13.50
C ILE A 39 -0.33 -1.22 -14.75
N MET A 40 0.22 -0.01 -14.62
CA MET A 40 1.05 0.61 -15.64
C MET A 40 2.52 0.15 -15.50
N PRO A 41 3.34 0.20 -16.56
CA PRO A 41 4.76 -0.20 -16.49
C PRO A 41 5.55 0.50 -15.38
N GLN A 42 5.21 1.76 -15.11
CA GLN A 42 5.79 2.55 -14.01
C GLN A 42 5.43 1.97 -12.65
N THR A 43 4.14 1.65 -12.44
CA THR A 43 3.64 1.02 -11.21
C THR A 43 4.32 -0.32 -10.97
N GLU A 44 4.45 -1.13 -12.02
CA GLU A 44 5.18 -2.41 -11.96
C GLU A 44 6.63 -2.20 -11.52
N THR A 45 7.32 -1.21 -12.09
CA THR A 45 8.71 -0.88 -11.73
C THR A 45 8.82 -0.49 -10.25
N VAL A 46 7.91 0.34 -9.73
CA VAL A 46 7.89 0.76 -8.33
C VAL A 46 7.61 -0.42 -7.40
N ILE A 47 6.65 -1.28 -7.74
CA ILE A 47 6.37 -2.51 -6.97
C ILE A 47 7.61 -3.41 -6.94
N ARG A 48 8.28 -3.61 -8.08
CA ARG A 48 9.52 -4.38 -8.16
C ARG A 48 10.62 -3.81 -7.26
N GLN A 49 10.78 -2.49 -7.23
CA GLN A 49 11.75 -1.82 -6.37
C GLN A 49 11.42 -2.01 -4.89
N ALA A 50 10.15 -1.79 -4.49
CA ALA A 50 9.69 -1.99 -3.12
C ALA A 50 9.97 -3.43 -2.63
N LEU A 51 9.62 -4.43 -3.43
CA LEU A 51 9.84 -5.84 -3.09
C LEU A 51 11.33 -6.19 -3.00
N LYS A 52 12.17 -5.65 -3.90
CA LYS A 52 13.62 -5.82 -3.84
C LYS A 52 14.22 -5.21 -2.57
N GLU A 53 13.75 -4.04 -2.14
CA GLU A 53 14.17 -3.39 -0.89
C GLU A 53 13.47 -3.98 0.35
N ARG A 54 12.77 -5.12 0.20
CA ARG A 54 12.07 -5.83 1.26
C ARG A 54 11.02 -4.98 1.98
N VAL A 55 10.30 -4.16 1.23
CA VAL A 55 9.18 -3.34 1.73
C VAL A 55 7.87 -4.08 1.51
N LYS A 56 7.11 -4.32 2.58
CA LYS A 56 5.83 -5.03 2.49
C LYS A 56 4.77 -4.14 1.86
N PRO A 57 4.11 -4.56 0.75
CA PRO A 57 3.06 -3.78 0.11
C PRO A 57 1.69 -4.00 0.75
N VAL A 58 0.83 -2.98 0.69
CA VAL A 58 -0.62 -3.06 0.72
C VAL A 58 -1.18 -2.35 -0.50
N LEU A 59 -2.41 -2.66 -0.91
CA LEU A 59 -2.97 -2.19 -2.19
C LEU A 59 -4.14 -1.24 -1.97
N PHE A 60 -4.07 -0.06 -2.59
CA PHE A 60 -5.21 0.85 -2.70
C PHE A 60 -5.59 1.03 -4.17
N ILE A 61 -6.77 0.55 -4.55
CA ILE A 61 -7.33 0.71 -5.89
C ILE A 61 -8.13 2.01 -5.91
N ASN A 62 -7.53 3.03 -6.52
CA ASN A 62 -8.05 4.41 -6.57
C ASN A 62 -8.88 4.67 -7.82
N LYS A 63 -9.64 5.77 -7.81
CA LYS A 63 -10.47 6.25 -8.92
C LYS A 63 -11.63 5.31 -9.29
N VAL A 64 -12.18 4.62 -8.30
CA VAL A 64 -13.36 3.74 -8.49
C VAL A 64 -14.57 4.55 -8.99
N ASP A 65 -14.68 5.82 -8.59
CA ASP A 65 -15.68 6.76 -9.09
C ASP A 65 -15.68 6.88 -10.63
N ARG A 66 -14.50 6.79 -11.27
CA ARG A 66 -14.38 6.84 -12.73
C ARG A 66 -14.90 5.57 -13.40
N LEU A 67 -14.72 4.39 -12.79
CA LEU A 67 -15.32 3.16 -13.30
C LEU A 67 -16.85 3.25 -13.35
N ILE A 68 -17.44 3.92 -12.36
CA ILE A 68 -18.90 4.06 -12.23
C ILE A 68 -19.42 5.16 -13.17
N LYS A 69 -18.81 6.35 -13.13
CA LYS A 69 -19.32 7.54 -13.84
C LYS A 69 -18.92 7.62 -15.30
N GLU A 70 -17.64 7.34 -15.59
CA GLU A 70 -17.05 7.57 -16.93
C GLU A 70 -17.12 6.28 -17.76
N VAL A 71 -16.57 5.18 -17.23
CA VAL A 71 -16.52 3.90 -17.97
C VAL A 71 -17.85 3.17 -17.91
N LYS A 72 -18.66 3.42 -16.87
CA LYS A 72 -20.00 2.84 -16.67
C LYS A 72 -20.00 1.31 -16.69
N LEU A 73 -19.02 0.71 -16.01
CA LEU A 73 -18.95 -0.73 -15.88
C LEU A 73 -20.08 -1.28 -15.02
N THR A 74 -20.57 -2.44 -15.37
CA THR A 74 -21.50 -3.21 -14.53
C THR A 74 -20.77 -3.70 -13.25
N PRO A 75 -21.50 -4.02 -12.16
CA PRO A 75 -20.87 -4.55 -10.95
C PRO A 75 -20.00 -5.78 -11.20
N ILE A 76 -20.40 -6.66 -12.11
CA ILE A 76 -19.65 -7.86 -12.48
C ILE A 76 -18.34 -7.48 -13.17
N GLN A 77 -18.39 -6.58 -14.15
CA GLN A 77 -17.18 -6.10 -14.85
C GLN A 77 -16.21 -5.38 -13.91
N MET A 78 -16.73 -4.61 -12.94
CA MET A 78 -15.89 -3.97 -11.92
C MET A 78 -15.20 -5.03 -11.05
N GLN A 79 -15.92 -6.07 -10.65
CA GLN A 79 -15.36 -7.17 -9.87
C GLN A 79 -14.24 -7.89 -10.64
N GLU A 80 -14.48 -8.23 -11.90
CA GLU A 80 -13.47 -8.85 -12.78
C GLU A 80 -12.24 -7.96 -12.92
N ARG A 81 -12.43 -6.65 -13.05
CA ARG A 81 -11.33 -5.67 -13.12
C ARG A 81 -10.51 -5.67 -11.85
N PHE A 82 -11.13 -5.64 -10.68
CA PHE A 82 -10.44 -5.67 -9.39
C PHE A 82 -9.71 -6.99 -9.18
N ILE A 83 -10.33 -8.11 -9.49
CA ILE A 83 -9.68 -9.44 -9.42
C ILE A 83 -8.43 -9.48 -10.31
N LYS A 84 -8.50 -8.94 -11.53
CA LYS A 84 -7.35 -8.87 -12.43
C LYS A 84 -6.21 -8.07 -11.81
N ILE A 85 -6.49 -6.87 -11.31
CA ILE A 85 -5.48 -5.99 -10.69
C ILE A 85 -4.80 -6.70 -9.50
N ILE A 86 -5.60 -7.30 -8.60
CA ILE A 86 -5.10 -7.99 -7.42
C ILE A 86 -4.24 -9.19 -7.80
N ASN A 87 -4.69 -10.00 -8.77
CA ASN A 87 -3.93 -11.14 -9.26
C ASN A 87 -2.61 -10.73 -9.89
N ASP A 88 -2.58 -9.64 -10.65
CA ASP A 88 -1.35 -9.18 -11.29
C ASP A 88 -0.35 -8.62 -10.25
N VAL A 89 -0.82 -7.91 -9.20
CA VAL A 89 0.03 -7.54 -8.06
C VAL A 89 0.57 -8.78 -7.35
N ASN A 90 -0.28 -9.75 -7.06
CA ASN A 90 0.13 -10.97 -6.36
C ASN A 90 1.11 -11.83 -7.17
N LYS A 91 1.01 -11.85 -8.50
CA LYS A 91 2.03 -12.46 -9.37
C LYS A 91 3.39 -11.78 -9.21
N LEU A 92 3.43 -10.45 -9.16
CA LEU A 92 4.68 -9.71 -8.93
C LEU A 92 5.26 -10.04 -7.56
N ILE A 93 4.43 -10.07 -6.50
CA ILE A 93 4.86 -10.43 -5.15
C ILE A 93 5.41 -11.86 -5.13
N ALA A 94 4.69 -12.83 -5.68
CA ALA A 94 5.11 -14.23 -5.72
C ALA A 94 6.42 -14.45 -6.50
N HIS A 95 6.71 -13.60 -7.48
CA HIS A 95 7.90 -13.73 -8.31
C HIS A 95 9.14 -13.04 -7.71
N ILE A 96 8.95 -11.92 -7.00
CA ILE A 96 10.06 -11.02 -6.63
C ILE A 96 10.33 -10.98 -5.12
N ALA A 97 9.30 -11.13 -4.28
CA ALA A 97 9.46 -11.09 -2.84
C ALA A 97 10.44 -12.18 -2.35
N PRO A 98 11.15 -11.94 -1.22
CA PRO A 98 11.96 -12.98 -0.59
C PRO A 98 11.15 -14.25 -0.35
N GLU A 99 11.77 -15.43 -0.47
CA GLU A 99 11.08 -16.73 -0.42
C GLU A 99 10.21 -16.88 0.83
N GLU A 100 10.74 -16.46 1.99
CA GLU A 100 10.05 -16.49 3.27
C GLU A 100 8.82 -15.56 3.35
N HIS A 101 8.69 -14.61 2.41
CA HIS A 101 7.63 -13.60 2.40
C HIS A 101 6.66 -13.72 1.22
N LYS A 102 6.96 -14.52 0.20
CA LYS A 102 6.15 -14.64 -1.03
C LYS A 102 4.66 -14.89 -0.78
N VAL A 103 4.34 -15.73 0.20
CA VAL A 103 2.95 -16.02 0.55
C VAL A 103 2.38 -14.97 1.52
N LYS A 104 3.16 -14.58 2.52
CA LYS A 104 2.72 -13.67 3.59
C LYS A 104 2.49 -12.23 3.12
N TRP A 105 3.11 -11.82 2.01
CA TRP A 105 3.02 -10.47 1.47
C TRP A 105 1.98 -10.34 0.35
N GLN A 106 1.36 -11.44 -0.07
CA GLN A 106 0.26 -11.37 -1.00
C GLN A 106 -0.89 -10.56 -0.40
N VAL A 107 -1.49 -9.73 -1.24
CA VAL A 107 -2.60 -8.88 -0.83
C VAL A 107 -3.94 -9.60 -1.07
N SER A 108 -4.87 -9.42 -0.14
CA SER A 108 -6.18 -10.06 -0.17
C SER A 108 -7.29 -9.09 0.18
N VAL A 109 -8.45 -9.27 -0.45
CA VAL A 109 -9.65 -8.53 -0.11
C VAL A 109 -10.16 -8.94 1.27
N GLN A 110 -10.11 -10.25 1.59
CA GLN A 110 -10.66 -10.81 2.81
C GLN A 110 -9.98 -10.31 4.08
N ASP A 111 -8.67 -10.16 4.04
CA ASP A 111 -7.90 -9.70 5.22
C ASP A 111 -7.85 -8.17 5.34
N GLY A 112 -8.29 -7.45 4.30
CA GLY A 112 -8.31 -5.99 4.27
C GLY A 112 -6.98 -5.35 3.86
N SER A 113 -6.00 -6.10 3.36
CA SER A 113 -4.77 -5.55 2.76
C SER A 113 -5.00 -4.94 1.37
N VAL A 114 -6.22 -5.08 0.84
CA VAL A 114 -6.74 -4.37 -0.34
C VAL A 114 -7.87 -3.46 0.06
N SER A 115 -7.79 -2.19 -0.33
CA SER A 115 -8.89 -1.23 -0.24
C SER A 115 -9.20 -0.59 -1.59
N PHE A 116 -10.43 -0.12 -1.70
CA PHE A 116 -10.99 0.48 -2.91
C PHE A 116 -11.52 1.86 -2.58
N GLY A 117 -11.37 2.83 -3.47
CA GLY A 117 -11.93 4.12 -3.18
C GLY A 117 -11.73 5.18 -4.25
N SER A 118 -12.08 6.39 -3.87
CA SER A 118 -11.81 7.63 -4.61
C SER A 118 -11.13 8.62 -3.68
N ALA A 119 -9.84 8.83 -3.89
CA ALA A 119 -9.11 9.87 -3.17
C ALA A 119 -9.67 11.27 -3.48
N PHE A 120 -10.13 11.50 -4.70
CA PHE A 120 -10.78 12.75 -5.10
C PHE A 120 -12.07 13.03 -4.31
N HIS A 121 -12.92 12.03 -4.14
CA HIS A 121 -14.14 12.12 -3.35
C HIS A 121 -13.93 11.75 -1.86
N LYS A 122 -12.69 11.50 -1.43
CA LYS A 122 -12.27 11.29 -0.03
C LYS A 122 -12.95 10.13 0.69
N TRP A 123 -13.30 9.06 -0.02
CA TRP A 123 -13.85 7.83 0.57
C TRP A 123 -13.04 6.60 0.18
N ALA A 124 -13.04 5.61 1.05
CA ALA A 124 -12.49 4.29 0.77
C ALA A 124 -13.22 3.21 1.55
N VAL A 125 -13.15 1.98 1.07
CA VAL A 125 -13.65 0.79 1.74
C VAL A 125 -12.65 -0.35 1.63
N SER A 126 -12.55 -1.17 2.67
CA SER A 126 -11.99 -2.50 2.63
C SER A 126 -13.10 -3.50 2.97
N TYR A 127 -12.93 -4.78 2.65
CA TYR A 127 -13.95 -5.77 2.94
C TYR A 127 -14.28 -5.87 4.44
N PRO A 128 -13.31 -5.92 5.38
CA PRO A 128 -13.61 -5.88 6.81
C PRO A 128 -14.36 -4.61 7.23
N TYR A 129 -13.97 -3.46 6.68
CA TYR A 129 -14.64 -2.19 6.97
C TYR A 129 -16.09 -2.18 6.47
N MET A 130 -16.34 -2.73 5.27
CA MET A 130 -17.70 -2.87 4.74
C MET A 130 -18.59 -3.75 5.63
N GLN A 131 -18.04 -4.84 6.16
CA GLN A 131 -18.76 -5.72 7.08
C GLN A 131 -19.06 -5.03 8.42
N GLU A 132 -18.09 -4.34 9.00
CA GLU A 132 -18.22 -3.65 10.29
C GLU A 132 -19.29 -2.52 10.24
N TYR A 133 -19.29 -1.74 9.14
CA TYR A 133 -20.16 -0.56 9.01
C TYR A 133 -21.42 -0.80 8.15
N GLY A 134 -21.66 -2.03 7.71
CA GLY A 134 -22.82 -2.38 6.92
C GLY A 134 -22.89 -1.68 5.56
N ILE A 135 -21.75 -1.45 4.93
CA ILE A 135 -21.67 -0.80 3.61
C ILE A 135 -21.71 -1.89 2.52
N SER A 136 -22.65 -1.80 1.60
CA SER A 136 -22.71 -2.71 0.45
C SER A 136 -22.06 -2.10 -0.79
N PHE A 137 -21.56 -2.96 -1.69
CA PHE A 137 -21.03 -2.50 -2.98
C PHE A 137 -22.11 -1.84 -3.84
N LYS A 138 -23.36 -2.28 -3.70
CA LYS A 138 -24.51 -1.66 -4.34
C LYS A 138 -24.70 -0.21 -3.87
N GLU A 139 -24.62 0.04 -2.55
CA GLU A 139 -24.72 1.39 -1.97
C GLU A 139 -23.64 2.33 -2.55
N ILE A 140 -22.43 1.82 -2.78
CA ILE A 140 -21.34 2.59 -3.42
C ILE A 140 -21.73 2.99 -4.85
N ILE A 141 -22.23 2.06 -5.65
CA ILE A 141 -22.67 2.33 -7.03
C ILE A 141 -23.84 3.31 -7.04
N ASP A 142 -24.84 3.07 -6.19
CA ASP A 142 -26.04 3.90 -6.09
C ASP A 142 -25.72 5.33 -5.63
N SER A 143 -24.62 5.53 -4.87
CA SER A 143 -24.17 6.86 -4.45
C SER A 143 -23.69 7.74 -5.62
N TYR A 144 -23.43 7.12 -6.76
CA TYR A 144 -23.05 7.79 -8.02
C TYR A 144 -24.17 7.77 -9.07
N SER A 145 -25.31 7.14 -8.76
CA SER A 145 -26.46 7.08 -9.67
C SER A 145 -27.42 8.22 -9.37
N GLY A 146 -27.83 8.95 -10.39
CA GLY A 146 -28.82 10.05 -10.31
C GLY A 146 -28.20 11.43 -10.10
N GLU A 147 -29.07 12.43 -9.96
CA GLU A 147 -28.69 13.80 -9.70
C GLU A 147 -28.36 14.02 -8.23
N GLY A 148 -27.23 14.69 -7.98
CA GLY A 148 -26.77 15.03 -6.63
C GLY A 148 -25.46 14.36 -6.22
N GLU A 149 -24.93 14.83 -5.08
CA GLU A 149 -23.61 14.39 -4.57
C GLU A 149 -23.79 13.38 -3.43
N LYS A 150 -24.58 12.33 -3.65
CA LYS A 150 -24.85 11.28 -2.63
C LYS A 150 -23.57 10.60 -2.10
N TYR A 151 -22.49 10.61 -2.89
CA TYR A 151 -21.17 10.13 -2.44
C TYR A 151 -20.66 10.90 -1.21
N LYS A 152 -21.18 12.10 -0.90
CA LYS A 152 -20.81 12.83 0.33
C LYS A 152 -21.25 12.10 1.62
N GLU A 153 -22.33 11.34 1.55
CA GLU A 153 -22.76 10.48 2.66
C GLU A 153 -21.80 9.31 2.83
N LEU A 154 -21.38 8.70 1.71
CA LEU A 154 -20.37 7.65 1.71
C LEU A 154 -19.03 8.17 2.29
N THR A 155 -18.64 9.39 1.94
CA THR A 155 -17.42 10.04 2.49
C THR A 155 -17.48 10.21 4.01
N LYS A 156 -18.66 10.52 4.57
CA LYS A 156 -18.84 10.61 6.03
C LYS A 156 -18.80 9.23 6.69
N LYS A 157 -19.39 8.22 6.05
CA LYS A 157 -19.50 6.85 6.54
C LYS A 157 -18.17 6.10 6.46
N ALA A 158 -17.44 6.31 5.38
CA ALA A 158 -16.18 5.63 5.06
C ALA A 158 -15.10 6.63 4.59
N PRO A 159 -14.60 7.51 5.46
CA PRO A 159 -13.58 8.47 5.09
C PRO A 159 -12.26 7.77 4.75
N VAL A 160 -11.63 8.16 3.63
CA VAL A 160 -10.42 7.53 3.08
C VAL A 160 -9.29 7.38 4.09
N HIS A 161 -9.08 8.43 4.91
CA HIS A 161 -8.00 8.40 5.90
C HIS A 161 -8.21 7.31 6.96
N LYS A 162 -9.43 7.09 7.42
CA LYS A 162 -9.73 6.07 8.43
C LYS A 162 -9.45 4.67 7.88
N VAL A 163 -9.92 4.37 6.68
CA VAL A 163 -9.74 3.05 6.05
C VAL A 163 -8.27 2.79 5.73
N VAL A 164 -7.57 3.78 5.13
CA VAL A 164 -6.17 3.64 4.75
C VAL A 164 -5.26 3.50 5.98
N LEU A 165 -5.46 4.32 7.01
CA LEU A 165 -4.66 4.21 8.23
C LEU A 165 -4.92 2.89 8.97
N THR A 166 -6.16 2.41 9.01
CA THR A 166 -6.50 1.09 9.56
C THR A 166 -5.78 -0.03 8.80
N MET A 167 -5.77 0.04 7.46
CA MET A 167 -5.05 -0.92 6.62
C MET A 167 -3.54 -0.91 6.93
N VAL A 168 -2.93 0.27 7.06
CA VAL A 168 -1.50 0.41 7.41
C VAL A 168 -1.20 -0.21 8.78
N ILE A 169 -2.00 0.10 9.80
CA ILE A 169 -1.78 -0.39 11.18
C ILE A 169 -1.87 -1.92 11.25
N HIS A 170 -2.79 -2.53 10.51
CA HIS A 170 -3.01 -3.98 10.57
C HIS A 170 -2.04 -4.78 9.70
N HIS A 171 -1.55 -4.20 8.60
CA HIS A 171 -0.81 -4.96 7.59
C HIS A 171 0.65 -4.59 7.44
N HIS A 172 1.07 -3.38 7.81
CA HIS A 172 2.49 -3.06 7.76
C HIS A 172 3.21 -3.53 9.03
N PRO A 173 4.46 -3.97 8.91
CA PRO A 173 5.27 -4.30 10.06
C PRO A 173 5.63 -3.03 10.83
N ASN A 174 5.76 -3.14 12.14
CA ASN A 174 6.43 -2.10 12.92
C ASN A 174 7.96 -2.15 12.71
N PRO A 175 8.72 -1.11 13.10
CA PRO A 175 10.16 -1.06 12.89
C PRO A 175 10.90 -2.28 13.46
N LYS A 176 10.49 -2.79 14.62
CA LYS A 176 11.13 -3.95 15.24
C LYS A 176 10.96 -5.24 14.43
N GLU A 177 9.82 -5.39 13.78
CA GLU A 177 9.56 -6.51 12.87
C GLU A 177 10.29 -6.33 11.55
N ALA A 178 10.23 -5.12 10.97
CA ALA A 178 10.83 -4.81 9.69
C ALA A 178 12.36 -4.92 9.72
N GLN A 179 13.01 -4.42 10.76
CA GLN A 179 14.48 -4.40 10.86
C GLN A 179 15.08 -5.80 10.88
N ARG A 180 14.41 -6.80 11.45
CA ARG A 180 14.91 -8.18 11.50
C ARG A 180 15.27 -8.77 10.13
N TYR A 181 14.55 -8.39 9.08
CA TYR A 181 14.81 -8.90 7.73
C TYR A 181 15.35 -7.83 6.79
N ARG A 182 15.13 -6.54 7.10
CA ARG A 182 15.57 -5.44 6.23
C ARG A 182 17.02 -5.04 6.49
N ILE A 183 17.44 -4.96 7.74
CA ILE A 183 18.81 -4.56 8.08
C ILE A 183 19.82 -5.47 7.41
N LEU A 184 19.61 -6.76 7.39
CA LEU A 184 20.47 -7.74 6.71
C LEU A 184 20.60 -7.49 5.18
N HIS A 185 19.66 -6.73 4.61
CA HIS A 185 19.68 -6.38 3.19
C HIS A 185 20.26 -4.99 2.91
N ILE A 186 19.93 -3.99 3.72
CA ILE A 186 20.29 -2.60 3.46
C ILE A 186 21.62 -2.18 4.10
N TRP A 187 22.01 -2.83 5.19
CA TRP A 187 23.27 -2.58 5.89
C TRP A 187 24.32 -3.65 5.55
N ARG A 188 25.52 -3.21 5.20
CA ARG A 188 26.61 -4.10 4.74
C ARG A 188 27.67 -4.38 5.79
N GLY A 189 27.48 -3.93 7.02
CA GLY A 189 28.37 -4.25 8.14
C GLY A 189 28.14 -5.66 8.66
N ASP A 190 28.92 -6.05 9.67
CA ASP A 190 28.80 -7.37 10.30
C ASP A 190 27.55 -7.46 11.20
N PRO A 191 26.55 -8.30 10.88
CA PRO A 191 25.34 -8.46 11.69
C PRO A 191 25.62 -8.93 13.12
N GLU A 192 26.74 -9.61 13.36
CA GLU A 192 27.13 -10.11 14.68
C GLU A 192 27.87 -9.07 15.54
N SER A 193 28.25 -7.92 14.96
CA SER A 193 28.82 -6.80 15.71
C SER A 193 27.81 -6.23 16.71
N ILE A 194 28.27 -5.41 17.64
CA ILE A 194 27.39 -4.71 18.61
C ILE A 194 26.36 -3.84 17.87
N GLU A 195 26.81 -3.10 16.87
CA GLU A 195 25.96 -2.25 16.03
C GLU A 195 24.98 -3.08 15.20
N GLY A 196 25.43 -4.17 14.58
CA GLY A 196 24.60 -5.07 13.80
C GLY A 196 23.46 -5.69 14.61
N LYS A 197 23.78 -6.23 15.77
CA LYS A 197 22.78 -6.79 16.71
C LYS A 197 21.79 -5.73 17.18
N ALA A 198 22.26 -4.54 17.52
CA ALA A 198 21.39 -3.44 17.94
C ALA A 198 20.44 -3.00 16.81
N LEU A 199 20.93 -2.90 15.57
CA LEU A 199 20.11 -2.56 14.42
C LEU A 199 19.07 -3.64 14.11
N VAL A 200 19.46 -4.91 14.05
CA VAL A 200 18.54 -6.04 13.76
C VAL A 200 17.46 -6.19 14.82
N ASN A 201 17.80 -5.97 16.10
CA ASN A 201 16.86 -6.11 17.20
C ASN A 201 16.07 -4.82 17.50
N CYS A 202 16.36 -3.72 16.79
CA CYS A 202 15.80 -2.41 17.08
C CYS A 202 15.99 -2.02 18.56
N ASP A 203 17.22 -2.17 19.05
CA ASP A 203 17.56 -1.93 20.45
C ASP A 203 17.57 -0.44 20.76
N MET A 204 16.65 0.00 21.61
CA MET A 204 16.51 1.41 22.00
C MET A 204 17.68 1.93 22.84
N ASN A 205 18.46 1.05 23.45
CA ASN A 205 19.63 1.40 24.26
C ASN A 205 20.96 1.16 23.50
N GLY A 206 20.86 0.68 22.26
CA GLY A 206 22.00 0.39 21.39
C GLY A 206 22.61 1.64 20.75
N PRO A 207 23.69 1.48 19.97
CA PRO A 207 24.27 2.55 19.18
C PRO A 207 23.29 3.16 18.19
N ILE A 208 23.33 4.48 18.00
CA ILE A 208 22.49 5.18 17.04
C ILE A 208 23.08 5.01 15.63
N GLY A 209 22.29 4.48 14.71
CA GLY A 209 22.63 4.36 13.31
C GLY A 209 21.83 5.32 12.42
N PHE A 210 22.47 5.89 11.40
CA PHE A 210 21.84 6.75 10.40
C PHE A 210 22.07 6.21 9.00
N ILE A 211 21.03 6.31 8.16
CA ILE A 211 21.14 6.06 6.73
C ILE A 211 20.92 7.39 6.01
N CYS A 212 21.93 7.86 5.27
CA CYS A 212 21.79 9.02 4.40
C CYS A 212 20.97 8.60 3.16
N THR A 213 19.77 9.16 3.00
CA THR A 213 18.88 8.86 1.87
C THR A 213 18.99 9.87 0.75
N LYS A 214 19.43 11.12 1.04
CA LYS A 214 19.58 12.19 0.05
C LYS A 214 20.70 13.16 0.47
N ILE A 215 21.52 13.56 -0.47
CA ILE A 215 22.49 14.66 -0.33
C ILE A 215 22.12 15.73 -1.34
N GLU A 216 21.87 16.94 -0.88
CA GLU A 216 21.72 18.13 -1.75
C GLU A 216 23.03 18.93 -1.68
N ILE A 217 23.57 19.29 -2.85
CA ILE A 217 24.79 20.08 -3.01
C ILE A 217 24.40 21.46 -3.51
#